data_d864f7c2386e38b00e0ad80656142f9e
#
_entry.id   d864f7c2386e38b00e0ad80656142f9e
#
_cell.length_a   1.000
_cell.length_b   1.000
_cell.length_c   1.000
_cell.angle_alpha   90.00
_cell.angle_beta   90.00
_cell.angle_gamma   90.00
#
_symmetry.space_group_name_H-M   'P 1'
#
loop_
_entity.id
_entity.type
_entity.pdbx_description
1 polymer ?
#
loop_
_entity_poly.entity_id
_entity_poly.type
_entity_poly.pdbx_seq_one_letter_code
_entity_poly.pdbx_strand_id
1 'polypeptide(L)'
;MNIKKIYWILALGGVLTGAPLHAQTIEAVLRSVEQNNKELQAGQYAAEAGKMEVQTQNNLEDPSVEYSPFYADGVTGMASSELVVKQGFEFPTRYVARRSSGKLQQEVIDRQHRLLRQDVLLRAKNLCLDLIGLNQERLLLEERRKNADELLVLFEKRLSEGDAS
;
A
#
# COMPACT_ATOMS: atom_id res chain seq x y z
N MET A 1 15.68 58.07 11.05
CA MET A 1 14.86 56.87 11.35
C MET A 1 14.15 56.48 10.06
N ASN A 2 14.63 55.37 9.41
CA ASN A 2 14.35 55.06 8.02
C ASN A 2 12.92 54.47 7.84
N ILE A 3 12.04 55.24 7.24
CA ILE A 3 10.65 54.90 6.91
C ILE A 3 10.54 53.69 5.94
N LYS A 4 11.63 53.39 5.22
CA LYS A 4 11.68 52.26 4.28
C LYS A 4 11.69 50.85 4.91
N LYS A 5 11.92 50.70 6.23
CA LYS A 5 11.88 49.41 6.94
C LYS A 5 10.50 49.02 7.46
N ILE A 6 9.54 49.92 7.47
CA ILE A 6 8.19 49.68 7.99
C ILE A 6 7.31 48.99 6.94
N TYR A 7 7.57 49.21 5.66
CA TYR A 7 6.79 48.60 4.58
C TYR A 7 7.10 47.10 4.35
N TRP A 8 8.23 46.57 4.86
CA TRP A 8 8.59 45.17 4.75
C TRP A 8 7.92 44.27 5.80
N ILE A 9 7.45 44.84 6.90
CA ILE A 9 6.78 44.08 7.98
C ILE A 9 5.27 43.94 7.72
N LEU A 10 4.68 44.81 6.92
CA LEU A 10 3.26 44.75 6.54
C LEU A 10 2.96 43.81 5.35
N ALA A 11 3.96 43.34 4.63
CA ALA A 11 3.81 42.43 3.50
C ALA A 11 3.81 40.93 3.88
N LEU A 12 4.08 40.59 5.16
CA LEU A 12 4.13 39.19 5.62
C LEU A 12 2.86 38.73 6.35
N GLY A 13 1.83 39.57 6.39
CA GLY A 13 0.59 39.34 7.15
C GLY A 13 -0.66 39.02 6.33
N GLY A 14 -0.56 38.41 5.17
CA GLY A 14 -1.75 38.36 4.32
C GLY A 14 -1.89 37.20 3.33
N VAL A 15 -1.47 35.97 3.67
CA VAL A 15 -1.92 34.78 2.88
C VAL A 15 -2.23 33.64 3.82
N LEU A 16 -3.19 33.86 4.69
CA LEU A 16 -4.07 32.79 5.15
C LEU A 16 -5.11 32.56 4.04
N THR A 17 -4.69 32.03 2.91
CA THR A 17 -5.59 31.43 1.96
C THR A 17 -6.23 30.25 2.67
N GLY A 18 -7.47 30.45 3.12
CA GLY A 18 -8.31 29.37 3.58
C GLY A 18 -8.30 28.28 2.50
N ALA A 19 -7.59 27.20 2.75
CA ALA A 19 -7.70 26.03 1.90
C ALA A 19 -9.20 25.71 1.79
N PRO A 20 -9.80 25.67 0.59
CA PRO A 20 -11.18 25.29 0.47
C PRO A 20 -11.32 23.93 1.16
N LEU A 21 -12.17 23.83 2.15
CA LEU A 21 -12.66 22.57 2.70
C LEU A 21 -13.42 21.89 1.56
N HIS A 22 -12.66 21.28 0.63
CA HIS A 22 -13.23 20.41 -0.35
C HIS A 22 -13.80 19.24 0.44
N ALA A 23 -15.11 19.11 0.43
CA ALA A 23 -15.75 17.88 0.82
C ALA A 23 -15.01 16.76 0.06
N GLN A 24 -14.22 15.96 0.77
CA GLN A 24 -13.44 14.90 0.14
C GLN A 24 -14.44 13.94 -0.48
N THR A 25 -14.47 13.87 -1.80
CA THR A 25 -15.30 12.90 -2.49
C THR A 25 -14.75 11.49 -2.20
N ILE A 26 -15.62 10.48 -2.28
CA ILE A 26 -15.18 9.07 -2.12
C ILE A 26 -14.01 8.78 -3.06
N GLU A 27 -14.06 9.31 -4.29
CA GLU A 27 -13.02 9.15 -5.30
C GLU A 27 -11.67 9.76 -4.85
N ALA A 28 -11.69 10.90 -4.18
CA ALA A 28 -10.47 11.52 -3.65
C ALA A 28 -9.85 10.67 -2.54
N VAL A 29 -10.69 10.12 -1.65
CA VAL A 29 -10.23 9.19 -0.60
C VAL A 29 -9.66 7.92 -1.22
N LEU A 30 -10.34 7.32 -2.20
CA LEU A 30 -9.85 6.11 -2.86
C LEU A 30 -8.52 6.33 -3.57
N ARG A 31 -8.32 7.47 -4.24
CA ARG A 31 -7.02 7.84 -4.83
C ARG A 31 -5.93 7.98 -3.76
N SER A 32 -6.25 8.61 -2.64
CA SER A 32 -5.30 8.74 -1.53
C SER A 32 -4.92 7.38 -0.95
N VAL A 33 -5.89 6.47 -0.78
CA VAL A 33 -5.65 5.09 -0.35
C VAL A 33 -4.77 4.37 -1.36
N GLU A 34 -5.06 4.47 -2.65
CA GLU A 34 -4.27 3.83 -3.70
C GLU A 34 -2.80 4.26 -3.69
N GLN A 35 -2.55 5.55 -3.44
CA GLN A 35 -1.18 6.09 -3.43
C GLN A 35 -0.41 5.82 -2.15
N ASN A 36 -1.09 5.78 -1.00
CA ASN A 36 -0.44 5.80 0.30
C ASN A 36 -0.60 4.51 1.12
N ASN A 37 -1.44 3.57 0.67
CA ASN A 37 -1.68 2.34 1.42
C ASN A 37 -0.44 1.44 1.42
N LYS A 38 0.03 1.07 2.62
CA LYS A 38 1.23 0.25 2.80
C LYS A 38 1.06 -1.19 2.35
N GLU A 39 -0.16 -1.73 2.41
CA GLU A 39 -0.47 -3.07 1.93
C GLU A 39 -0.33 -3.14 0.39
N LEU A 40 -0.78 -2.10 -0.32
CA LEU A 40 -0.60 -2.01 -1.78
C LEU A 40 0.86 -1.85 -2.18
N GLN A 41 1.62 -1.01 -1.46
CA GLN A 41 3.06 -0.85 -1.69
C GLN A 41 3.81 -2.17 -1.45
N ALA A 42 3.52 -2.86 -0.34
CA ALA A 42 4.10 -4.17 -0.05
C ALA A 42 3.72 -5.21 -1.12
N GLY A 43 2.46 -5.22 -1.55
CA GLY A 43 1.98 -6.11 -2.63
C GLY A 43 2.68 -5.86 -3.97
N GLN A 44 2.97 -4.60 -4.29
CA GLN A 44 3.74 -4.26 -5.48
C GLN A 44 5.17 -4.82 -5.40
N TYR A 45 5.89 -4.58 -4.29
CA TYR A 45 7.25 -5.13 -4.12
C TYR A 45 7.26 -6.65 -4.12
N ALA A 46 6.26 -7.29 -3.51
CA ALA A 46 6.14 -8.74 -3.54
C ALA A 46 5.91 -9.27 -4.96
N ALA A 47 5.09 -8.58 -5.77
CA ALA A 47 4.88 -8.95 -7.16
C ALA A 47 6.16 -8.76 -8.00
N GLU A 48 6.89 -7.68 -7.81
CA GLU A 48 8.17 -7.45 -8.49
C GLU A 48 9.21 -8.52 -8.11
N ALA A 49 9.35 -8.83 -6.81
CA ALA A 49 10.25 -9.87 -6.33
C ALA A 49 9.88 -11.25 -6.91
N GLY A 50 8.59 -11.62 -6.89
CA GLY A 50 8.13 -12.88 -7.47
C GLY A 50 8.39 -13.00 -8.97
N LYS A 51 8.25 -11.89 -9.72
CA LYS A 51 8.61 -11.89 -11.15
C LYS A 51 10.10 -12.07 -11.39
N MET A 52 10.96 -11.47 -10.56
CA MET A 52 12.39 -11.66 -10.62
C MET A 52 12.76 -13.11 -10.31
N GLU A 53 12.15 -13.71 -9.29
CA GLU A 53 12.34 -15.12 -8.95
C GLU A 53 11.99 -16.05 -10.12
N VAL A 54 10.84 -15.82 -10.76
CA VAL A 54 10.44 -16.57 -11.96
C VAL A 54 11.46 -16.43 -13.09
N GLN A 55 12.07 -15.25 -13.27
CA GLN A 55 13.10 -15.04 -14.29
C GLN A 55 14.37 -15.83 -13.99
N THR A 56 14.79 -15.91 -12.73
CA THR A 56 16.02 -16.64 -12.34
C THR A 56 15.89 -18.14 -12.53
N GLN A 57 14.69 -18.70 -12.51
CA GLN A 57 14.44 -20.13 -12.75
C GLN A 57 14.84 -20.61 -14.15
N ASN A 58 15.02 -19.70 -15.11
CA ASN A 58 15.42 -20.03 -16.48
C ASN A 58 16.90 -19.71 -16.77
N ASN A 59 17.70 -19.43 -15.77
CA ASN A 59 19.13 -19.23 -15.92
C ASN A 59 19.84 -20.57 -16.16
N LEU A 60 21.03 -20.48 -16.75
CA LEU A 60 21.97 -21.60 -16.79
C LEU A 60 22.40 -21.94 -15.36
N GLU A 61 22.73 -23.21 -15.14
CA GLU A 61 23.39 -23.61 -13.90
C GLU A 61 24.72 -22.84 -13.74
N ASP A 62 25.06 -22.48 -12.51
CA ASP A 62 26.30 -21.77 -12.24
C ASP A 62 27.50 -22.63 -12.56
N PRO A 63 28.54 -22.08 -13.24
CA PRO A 63 29.75 -22.81 -13.46
C PRO A 63 30.47 -23.11 -12.13
N SER A 64 30.93 -24.34 -11.95
CA SER A 64 31.76 -24.69 -10.81
C SER A 64 33.22 -24.80 -11.21
N VAL A 65 34.09 -24.22 -10.38
CA VAL A 65 35.54 -24.31 -10.54
C VAL A 65 36.07 -24.96 -9.27
N GLU A 66 36.71 -26.09 -9.44
CA GLU A 66 37.30 -26.85 -8.36
C GLU A 66 38.84 -26.94 -8.59
N TYR A 67 39.61 -26.57 -7.58
CA TYR A 67 41.05 -26.67 -7.57
C TYR A 67 41.50 -27.62 -6.47
N SER A 68 42.14 -28.72 -6.83
CA SER A 68 42.56 -29.77 -5.91
C SER A 68 44.09 -29.92 -5.97
N PRO A 69 44.82 -29.37 -5.00
CA PRO A 69 46.23 -29.61 -4.87
C PRO A 69 46.53 -31.01 -4.27
N PHE A 70 47.45 -31.73 -4.83
CA PHE A 70 47.92 -33.04 -4.35
C PHE A 70 49.29 -32.91 -3.74
N TYR A 71 49.47 -33.44 -2.53
CA TYR A 71 50.74 -33.51 -1.83
C TYR A 71 51.15 -34.99 -1.69
N ALA A 72 52.43 -35.31 -1.93
CA ALA A 72 52.93 -36.67 -1.77
C ALA A 72 54.00 -36.72 -0.66
N ASP A 73 54.01 -37.83 0.10
CA ASP A 73 55.00 -38.05 1.14
C ASP A 73 56.40 -38.07 0.55
N GLY A 74 57.34 -37.34 1.18
CA GLY A 74 58.73 -37.24 0.73
C GLY A 74 58.96 -36.16 -0.34
N VAL A 75 57.95 -35.45 -0.80
CA VAL A 75 58.14 -34.36 -1.77
C VAL A 75 57.87 -33.03 -1.04
N THR A 76 58.85 -32.12 -1.10
CA THR A 76 58.74 -30.80 -0.51
C THR A 76 57.90 -29.92 -1.44
N GLY A 77 56.65 -29.60 -1.01
CA GLY A 77 55.73 -28.79 -1.75
C GLY A 77 54.60 -29.56 -2.44
N MET A 78 53.92 -28.95 -3.38
CA MET A 78 52.79 -29.52 -4.11
C MET A 78 53.32 -30.48 -5.20
N ALA A 79 52.92 -31.75 -5.16
CA ALA A 79 53.32 -32.75 -6.11
C ALA A 79 52.64 -32.61 -7.47
N SER A 80 51.34 -32.30 -7.46
CA SER A 80 50.55 -32.00 -8.64
C SER A 80 49.33 -31.15 -8.27
N SER A 81 48.59 -30.65 -9.24
CA SER A 81 47.31 -29.98 -9.01
C SER A 81 46.36 -30.28 -10.16
N GLU A 82 45.10 -30.35 -9.82
CA GLU A 82 43.97 -30.49 -10.76
C GLU A 82 43.11 -29.28 -10.71
N LEU A 83 42.76 -28.73 -11.87
CA LEU A 83 41.76 -27.68 -12.04
C LEU A 83 40.61 -28.22 -12.88
N VAL A 84 39.44 -28.34 -12.28
CA VAL A 84 38.26 -28.83 -12.97
C VAL A 84 37.24 -27.68 -13.10
N VAL A 85 36.83 -27.42 -14.34
CA VAL A 85 35.74 -26.46 -14.63
C VAL A 85 34.56 -27.25 -15.17
N LYS A 86 33.44 -27.16 -14.50
CA LYS A 86 32.18 -27.84 -14.89
C LYS A 86 31.11 -26.81 -15.20
N GLN A 87 30.41 -26.99 -16.34
CA GLN A 87 29.28 -26.22 -16.73
C GLN A 87 28.14 -27.17 -17.13
N GLY A 88 27.01 -27.08 -16.40
CA GLY A 88 25.80 -27.84 -16.73
C GLY A 88 25.01 -27.17 -17.85
N PHE A 89 24.51 -27.97 -18.78
CA PHE A 89 23.56 -27.54 -19.82
C PHE A 89 22.40 -28.52 -19.86
N GLU A 90 21.18 -27.99 -19.81
CA GLU A 90 20.00 -28.77 -20.07
C GLU A 90 19.66 -28.80 -21.56
N PHE A 91 18.76 -29.70 -21.94
CA PHE A 91 18.36 -29.80 -23.35
C PHE A 91 17.60 -28.50 -23.75
N PRO A 92 17.87 -27.90 -24.91
CA PRO A 92 17.35 -26.56 -25.29
C PRO A 92 15.83 -26.41 -25.18
N THR A 93 15.07 -27.47 -25.42
CA THR A 93 13.59 -27.42 -25.31
C THR A 93 13.13 -27.16 -23.88
N ARG A 94 13.89 -27.53 -22.84
CA ARG A 94 13.56 -27.24 -21.43
C ARG A 94 13.59 -25.74 -21.15
N TYR A 95 14.56 -25.02 -21.69
CA TYR A 95 14.64 -23.56 -21.55
C TYR A 95 13.44 -22.86 -22.21
N VAL A 96 13.00 -23.34 -23.39
CA VAL A 96 11.80 -22.82 -24.07
C VAL A 96 10.54 -23.08 -23.25
N ALA A 97 10.39 -24.29 -22.73
CA ALA A 97 9.23 -24.66 -21.89
C ALA A 97 9.20 -23.85 -20.59
N ARG A 98 10.35 -23.71 -19.90
CA ARG A 98 10.47 -22.87 -18.68
C ARG A 98 10.13 -21.42 -18.96
N ARG A 99 10.61 -20.86 -20.09
CA ARG A 99 10.29 -19.49 -20.49
C ARG A 99 8.80 -19.29 -20.72
N SER A 100 8.14 -20.25 -21.36
CA SER A 100 6.68 -20.21 -21.56
C SER A 100 5.93 -20.30 -20.25
N SER A 101 6.29 -21.26 -19.39
CA SER A 101 5.72 -21.39 -18.03
C SER A 101 5.96 -20.15 -17.20
N GLY A 102 7.17 -19.59 -17.23
CA GLY A 102 7.52 -18.38 -16.51
C GLY A 102 6.67 -17.16 -16.90
N LYS A 103 6.34 -17.02 -18.20
CA LYS A 103 5.42 -15.95 -18.62
C LYS A 103 4.03 -16.09 -18.00
N LEU A 104 3.51 -17.33 -17.95
CA LEU A 104 2.21 -17.58 -17.33
C LEU A 104 2.26 -17.33 -15.82
N GLN A 105 3.33 -17.72 -15.15
CA GLN A 105 3.52 -17.44 -13.72
C GLN A 105 3.57 -15.94 -13.44
N GLN A 106 4.27 -15.16 -14.25
CA GLN A 106 4.29 -13.70 -14.14
C GLN A 106 2.89 -13.08 -14.34
N GLU A 107 2.11 -13.61 -15.27
CA GLU A 107 0.70 -13.19 -15.47
C GLU A 107 -0.17 -13.49 -14.24
N VAL A 108 0.03 -14.65 -13.61
CA VAL A 108 -0.66 -15.00 -12.36
C VAL A 108 -0.31 -14.01 -11.25
N ILE A 109 0.98 -13.68 -11.08
CA ILE A 109 1.43 -12.68 -10.09
C ILE A 109 0.78 -11.32 -10.36
N ASP A 110 0.71 -10.87 -11.61
CA ASP A 110 0.05 -9.61 -11.97
C ASP A 110 -1.45 -9.61 -11.67
N ARG A 111 -2.10 -10.75 -11.90
CA ARG A 111 -3.53 -10.90 -11.58
C ARG A 111 -3.77 -10.88 -10.08
N GLN A 112 -2.93 -11.54 -9.29
CA GLN A 112 -3.00 -11.53 -7.83
C GLN A 112 -2.81 -10.13 -7.25
N HIS A 113 -1.83 -9.37 -7.77
CA HIS A 113 -1.63 -7.99 -7.36
C HIS A 113 -2.83 -7.08 -7.71
N ARG A 114 -3.44 -7.26 -8.89
CA ARG A 114 -4.67 -6.54 -9.25
C ARG A 114 -5.84 -6.88 -8.34
N LEU A 115 -5.97 -8.14 -7.92
CA LEU A 115 -7.00 -8.60 -7.02
C LEU A 115 -6.83 -7.99 -5.62
N LEU A 116 -5.62 -7.96 -5.09
CA LEU A 116 -5.29 -7.26 -3.85
C LEU A 116 -5.67 -5.77 -3.92
N ARG A 117 -5.32 -5.09 -5.02
CA ARG A 117 -5.69 -3.69 -5.22
C ARG A 117 -7.22 -3.49 -5.20
N GLN A 118 -7.96 -4.33 -5.90
CA GLN A 118 -9.42 -4.25 -5.93
C GLN A 118 -10.03 -4.48 -4.54
N ASP A 119 -9.53 -5.45 -3.79
CA ASP A 119 -10.00 -5.75 -2.45
C ASP A 119 -9.76 -4.60 -1.46
N VAL A 120 -8.56 -4.01 -1.47
CA VAL A 120 -8.24 -2.85 -0.63
C VAL A 120 -9.14 -1.65 -0.97
N LEU A 121 -9.33 -1.35 -2.26
CA LEU A 121 -10.18 -0.24 -2.69
C LEU A 121 -11.66 -0.49 -2.37
N LEU A 122 -12.14 -1.73 -2.48
CA LEU A 122 -13.49 -2.12 -2.12
C LEU A 122 -13.73 -1.93 -0.61
N ARG A 123 -12.80 -2.41 0.22
CA ARG A 123 -12.85 -2.21 1.69
C ARG A 123 -12.89 -0.72 2.03
N ALA A 124 -12.03 0.10 1.41
CA ALA A 124 -12.02 1.54 1.62
C ALA A 124 -13.34 2.19 1.20
N LYS A 125 -13.91 1.79 0.06
CA LYS A 125 -15.22 2.30 -0.41
C LYS A 125 -16.35 1.96 0.56
N ASN A 126 -16.40 0.72 1.05
CA ASN A 126 -17.41 0.29 2.02
C ASN A 126 -17.31 1.11 3.30
N LEU A 127 -16.09 1.33 3.84
CA LEU A 127 -15.89 2.17 5.02
C LEU A 127 -16.36 3.63 4.81
N CYS A 128 -16.15 4.18 3.62
CA CYS A 128 -16.66 5.51 3.29
C CYS A 128 -18.21 5.55 3.28
N LEU A 129 -18.86 4.52 2.73
CA LEU A 129 -20.32 4.43 2.71
C LEU A 129 -20.89 4.24 4.10
N ASP A 130 -20.28 3.39 4.93
CA ASP A 130 -20.65 3.18 6.33
C ASP A 130 -20.53 4.48 7.13
N LEU A 131 -19.45 5.24 6.93
CA LEU A 131 -19.26 6.54 7.58
C LEU A 131 -20.35 7.54 7.19
N ILE A 132 -20.73 7.57 5.92
CA ILE A 132 -21.83 8.44 5.44
C ILE A 132 -23.15 8.03 6.09
N GLY A 133 -23.45 6.73 6.12
CA GLY A 133 -24.67 6.19 6.74
C GLY A 133 -24.74 6.52 8.23
N LEU A 134 -23.67 6.25 8.98
CA LEU A 134 -23.57 6.56 10.41
C LEU A 134 -23.71 8.07 10.69
N ASN A 135 -23.16 8.91 9.83
CA ASN A 135 -23.30 10.36 10.00
C ASN A 135 -24.75 10.83 9.78
N GLN A 136 -25.45 10.24 8.81
CA GLN A 136 -26.88 10.54 8.59
C GLN A 136 -27.73 10.05 9.77
N GLU A 137 -27.45 8.86 10.28
CA GLU A 137 -28.13 8.32 11.46
C GLU A 137 -27.89 9.23 12.69
N ARG A 138 -26.66 9.68 12.90
CA ARG A 138 -26.33 10.63 13.98
C ARG A 138 -27.17 11.90 13.89
N LEU A 139 -27.26 12.52 12.71
CA LEU A 139 -28.05 13.73 12.50
C LEU A 139 -29.53 13.51 12.83
N LEU A 140 -30.08 12.37 12.40
CA LEU A 140 -31.49 12.01 12.71
C LEU A 140 -31.71 11.81 14.21
N LEU A 141 -30.75 11.15 14.88
CA LEU A 141 -30.85 10.94 16.34
C LEU A 141 -30.71 12.27 17.12
N GLU A 142 -29.87 13.19 16.67
CA GLU A 142 -29.72 14.52 17.24
C GLU A 142 -31.03 15.32 17.11
N GLU A 143 -31.67 15.24 15.93
CA GLU A 143 -32.98 15.88 15.72
C GLU A 143 -34.07 15.26 16.63
N ARG A 144 -34.15 13.94 16.72
CA ARG A 144 -35.10 13.24 17.61
C ARG A 144 -34.88 13.61 19.08
N ARG A 145 -33.61 13.70 19.50
CA ARG A 145 -33.28 14.13 20.86
C ARG A 145 -33.80 15.56 21.12
N LYS A 146 -33.51 16.48 20.20
CA LYS A 146 -33.99 17.86 20.30
C LYS A 146 -35.52 17.93 20.43
N ASN A 147 -36.26 17.19 19.59
CA ASN A 147 -37.70 17.13 19.65
C ASN A 147 -38.21 16.56 20.99
N ALA A 148 -37.53 15.53 21.54
CA ALA A 148 -37.87 14.98 22.85
C ALA A 148 -37.63 15.98 24.00
N ASP A 149 -36.50 16.72 23.93
CA ASP A 149 -36.18 17.75 24.90
C ASP A 149 -37.23 18.90 24.86
N GLU A 150 -37.65 19.33 23.68
CA GLU A 150 -38.69 20.32 23.49
C GLU A 150 -40.06 19.86 24.06
N LEU A 151 -40.40 18.58 23.81
CA LEU A 151 -41.60 17.99 24.38
C LEU A 151 -41.55 17.92 25.91
N LEU A 152 -40.39 17.54 26.48
CA LEU A 152 -40.18 17.50 27.92
C LEU A 152 -40.46 18.89 28.55
N VAL A 153 -39.85 19.93 28.00
CA VAL A 153 -40.08 21.32 28.46
C VAL A 153 -41.56 21.71 28.37
N LEU A 154 -42.23 21.32 27.27
CA LEU A 154 -43.65 21.59 27.10
C LEU A 154 -44.54 20.90 28.18
N PHE A 155 -44.23 19.62 28.47
CA PHE A 155 -44.94 18.86 29.50
C PHE A 155 -44.67 19.40 30.91
N GLU A 156 -43.43 19.75 31.23
CA GLU A 156 -43.09 20.39 32.50
C GLU A 156 -43.83 21.71 32.70
N LYS A 157 -43.94 22.51 31.66
CA LYS A 157 -44.72 23.75 31.68
C LYS A 157 -46.21 23.49 31.94
N ARG A 158 -46.84 22.57 31.22
CA ARG A 158 -48.23 22.20 31.40
C ARG A 158 -48.50 21.65 32.81
N LEU A 159 -47.58 20.85 33.33
CA LEU A 159 -47.69 20.34 34.70
C LEU A 159 -47.63 21.47 35.72
N SER A 160 -46.73 22.44 35.53
CA SER A 160 -46.65 23.62 36.44
C SER A 160 -47.85 24.54 36.36
N GLU A 161 -48.53 24.59 35.22
CA GLU A 161 -49.78 25.37 35.01
C GLU A 161 -51.02 24.60 35.47
N GLY A 162 -50.91 23.36 35.91
CA GLY A 162 -52.02 22.54 36.39
C GLY A 162 -52.94 21.98 35.30
N ASP A 163 -52.45 21.99 34.04
CA ASP A 163 -53.21 21.60 32.84
C ASP A 163 -52.94 20.14 32.45
N ALA A 164 -52.24 19.39 33.30
CA ALA A 164 -51.92 17.96 33.11
C ALA A 164 -52.34 17.20 34.37
N SER A 165 -53.39 16.40 34.23
CA SER A 165 -53.77 15.36 35.19
C SER A 165 -53.29 13.99 34.70
#